data_82c90d28438cfc6e7c6f1316aae5cf38
#
_entry.id   82c90d28438cfc6e7c6f1316aae5cf38
#
_cell.length_a   1.000
_cell.length_b   1.000
_cell.length_c   1.000
_cell.angle_alpha   90.00
_cell.angle_beta   90.00
_cell.angle_gamma   90.00
#
_symmetry.space_group_name_H-M   'P 1'
#
loop_
_entity.id
_entity.type
_entity.pdbx_description
1 polymer ?
#
loop_
_entity_poly.entity_id
_entity_poly.type
_entity_poly.pdbx_seq_one_letter_code
_entity_poly.pdbx_strand_id
1 'polypeptide(L)'
;MNLEELFSLHKEQSIQGRYLTLDAITPLLDKLNTNNQVKIVGKSVLDQPIYSYEIGSGKTRIYLWSQMHGNESTTTKALFDFINVLNSGSDFANKMLETFTFYSIPILNPDGAKLYTRENANKVDLNRDSQQLTQPESKVLRAAFEAFKPHYCYNLHDQRTIFGAGDTGKPATVSFLAPAYNEEREINESRTKAIDLIVAMNDVLQQYIPGQVGRFDDSFNINCIGDTFQYLGVPTILFEAGHYPNDYEREVTRKYIFFALITGFKALSENDIVVNGINKYLNISQNKVVFYDFMYKNIKINYDGIEIITNFAAQYKEELIENKICFTAYITEVGELENYYGHFEYDAKGATYTDDFSNIPKTSQKADFYLDKNIKFVNGLIKS
;
A
#
# COMPACT_ATOMS: atom_id res chain seq x y z
N MET A 1 5.16 -3.25 25.16
CA MET A 1 5.31 -4.22 24.04
C MET A 1 6.34 -3.66 23.07
N ASN A 2 7.38 -4.40 22.74
CA ASN A 2 8.39 -3.99 21.75
C ASN A 2 7.94 -4.44 20.36
N LEU A 3 7.56 -3.49 19.50
CA LEU A 3 7.03 -3.79 18.17
C LEU A 3 8.09 -4.35 17.21
N GLU A 4 9.35 -3.93 17.32
CA GLU A 4 10.46 -4.45 16.49
C GLU A 4 10.72 -5.93 16.82
N GLU A 5 10.76 -6.29 18.09
CA GLU A 5 10.92 -7.67 18.53
C GLU A 5 9.73 -8.52 18.10
N LEU A 6 8.51 -8.02 18.27
CA LEU A 6 7.29 -8.72 17.86
C LEU A 6 7.27 -9.01 16.36
N PHE A 7 7.65 -8.02 15.54
CA PHE A 7 7.77 -8.22 14.09
C PHE A 7 8.84 -9.25 13.74
N SER A 8 10.03 -9.13 14.36
CA SER A 8 11.13 -10.06 14.09
C SER A 8 10.77 -11.52 14.39
N LEU A 9 10.01 -11.75 15.47
CA LEU A 9 9.57 -13.08 15.88
C LEU A 9 8.47 -13.67 14.99
N HIS A 10 7.59 -12.82 14.46
CA HIS A 10 6.38 -13.26 13.77
C HIS A 10 6.34 -12.96 12.27
N LYS A 11 7.38 -12.32 11.73
CA LYS A 11 7.48 -12.10 10.29
C LYS A 11 7.43 -13.43 9.53
N GLU A 12 6.47 -13.55 8.61
CA GLU A 12 6.40 -14.71 7.71
C GLU A 12 7.55 -14.66 6.70
N GLN A 13 8.51 -15.56 6.89
CA GLN A 13 9.76 -15.56 6.12
C GLN A 13 9.61 -16.15 4.71
N SER A 14 8.59 -16.96 4.47
CA SER A 14 8.39 -17.67 3.19
C SER A 14 7.83 -16.76 2.10
N ILE A 15 7.27 -15.59 2.45
CA ILE A 15 6.72 -14.60 1.51
C ILE A 15 7.52 -13.28 1.59
N GLN A 16 8.12 -12.90 0.48
CA GLN A 16 8.97 -11.71 0.38
C GLN A 16 8.80 -11.05 -0.99
N GLY A 17 9.28 -9.80 -1.12
CA GLY A 17 9.25 -9.02 -2.35
C GLY A 17 7.85 -8.56 -2.74
N ARG A 18 7.73 -8.16 -4.01
CA ARG A 18 6.51 -7.54 -4.56
C ARG A 18 5.55 -8.55 -5.18
N TYR A 19 6.05 -9.68 -5.69
CA TYR A 19 5.24 -10.68 -6.37
C TYR A 19 4.72 -11.73 -5.40
N LEU A 20 3.46 -11.63 -5.03
CA LEU A 20 2.78 -12.56 -4.14
C LEU A 20 1.51 -13.09 -4.81
N THR A 21 1.45 -14.41 -4.97
CA THR A 21 0.36 -15.11 -5.65
C THR A 21 -0.36 -16.06 -4.69
N LEU A 22 -1.49 -16.58 -5.16
CA LEU A 22 -2.24 -17.60 -4.44
C LEU A 22 -1.37 -18.84 -4.12
N ASP A 23 -0.55 -19.29 -5.07
CA ASP A 23 0.32 -20.44 -4.91
C ASP A 23 1.34 -20.24 -3.75
N ALA A 24 1.79 -19.01 -3.55
CA ALA A 24 2.73 -18.67 -2.48
C ALA A 24 2.08 -18.71 -1.09
N ILE A 25 0.79 -18.34 -0.98
CA ILE A 25 0.09 -18.33 0.32
C ILE A 25 -0.66 -19.62 0.63
N THR A 26 -0.96 -20.47 -0.34
CA THR A 26 -1.68 -21.74 -0.11
C THR A 26 -1.02 -22.62 0.97
N PRO A 27 0.32 -22.82 0.99
CA PRO A 27 0.96 -23.59 2.06
C PRO A 27 0.80 -22.96 3.46
N LEU A 28 0.66 -21.62 3.52
CA LEU A 28 0.41 -20.91 4.79
C LEU A 28 -1.02 -21.15 5.25
N LEU A 29 -1.98 -21.04 4.32
CA LEU A 29 -3.39 -21.30 4.61
C LEU A 29 -3.62 -22.75 5.05
N ASP A 30 -2.93 -23.73 4.44
CA ASP A 30 -3.00 -25.14 4.85
C ASP A 30 -2.52 -25.34 6.29
N LYS A 31 -1.45 -24.67 6.70
CA LYS A 31 -0.95 -24.70 8.09
C LYS A 31 -1.93 -24.06 9.08
N LEU A 32 -2.64 -23.01 8.66
CA LEU A 32 -3.63 -22.32 9.49
C LEU A 32 -4.95 -23.08 9.62
N ASN A 33 -5.21 -24.06 8.75
CA ASN A 33 -6.50 -24.77 8.70
C ASN A 33 -6.62 -25.90 9.73
N THR A 34 -6.26 -25.65 10.97
CA THR A 34 -6.27 -26.68 12.03
C THR A 34 -7.68 -27.06 12.50
N ASN A 35 -8.64 -26.13 12.47
CA ASN A 35 -10.00 -26.30 12.96
C ASN A 35 -11.05 -25.79 11.94
N ASN A 36 -10.83 -26.05 10.65
CA ASN A 36 -11.69 -25.57 9.57
C ASN A 36 -11.86 -24.04 9.55
N GLN A 37 -10.79 -23.33 9.92
CA GLN A 37 -10.74 -21.86 9.96
C GLN A 37 -10.53 -21.24 8.58
N VAL A 38 -9.97 -22.00 7.63
CA VAL A 38 -9.78 -21.59 6.24
C VAL A 38 -10.93 -22.16 5.40
N LYS A 39 -11.58 -21.30 4.61
CA LYS A 39 -12.69 -21.71 3.73
C LYS A 39 -12.50 -21.12 2.34
N ILE A 40 -12.93 -21.86 1.31
CA ILE A 40 -13.15 -21.30 -0.02
C ILE A 40 -14.49 -20.60 0.01
N VAL A 41 -14.52 -19.27 -0.17
CA VAL A 41 -15.72 -18.44 -0.09
C VAL A 41 -16.24 -18.01 -1.44
N GLY A 42 -15.53 -18.37 -2.49
CA GLY A 42 -15.94 -18.16 -3.88
C GLY A 42 -14.79 -18.42 -4.84
N LYS A 43 -14.97 -17.97 -6.07
CA LYS A 43 -13.99 -18.11 -7.14
C LYS A 43 -13.85 -16.80 -7.90
N SER A 44 -12.65 -16.56 -8.45
CA SER A 44 -12.37 -15.46 -9.37
C SER A 44 -12.95 -15.69 -10.76
N VAL A 45 -12.75 -14.73 -11.68
CA VAL A 45 -13.13 -14.84 -13.09
C VAL A 45 -12.55 -16.10 -13.76
N LEU A 46 -11.29 -16.46 -13.45
CA LEU A 46 -10.63 -17.64 -13.99
C LEU A 46 -10.72 -18.87 -13.07
N ASP A 47 -11.81 -18.95 -12.29
CA ASP A 47 -12.09 -20.09 -11.39
C ASP A 47 -11.05 -20.35 -10.30
N GLN A 48 -10.15 -19.40 -10.00
CA GLN A 48 -9.22 -19.53 -8.89
C GLN A 48 -9.98 -19.41 -7.56
N PRO A 49 -9.67 -20.23 -6.54
CA PRO A 49 -10.35 -20.14 -5.25
C PRO A 49 -10.01 -18.82 -4.53
N ILE A 50 -11.03 -18.21 -3.93
CA ILE A 50 -10.88 -17.09 -3.00
C ILE A 50 -11.05 -17.66 -1.60
N TYR A 51 -10.00 -17.52 -0.77
CA TYR A 51 -9.97 -18.04 0.58
C TYR A 51 -10.31 -16.99 1.61
N SER A 52 -11.00 -17.41 2.65
CA SER A 52 -11.11 -16.65 3.90
C SER A 52 -10.42 -17.39 5.03
N TYR A 53 -9.95 -16.64 6.02
CA TYR A 53 -9.47 -17.15 7.30
C TYR A 53 -10.22 -16.46 8.44
N GLU A 54 -10.78 -17.27 9.37
CA GLU A 54 -11.51 -16.76 10.52
C GLU A 54 -10.90 -17.29 11.81
N ILE A 55 -10.63 -16.38 12.79
CA ILE A 55 -10.04 -16.71 14.07
C ILE A 55 -10.56 -15.78 15.18
N GLY A 56 -10.64 -16.32 16.41
CA GLY A 56 -11.11 -15.62 17.60
C GLY A 56 -12.57 -15.93 17.91
N SER A 57 -13.00 -15.50 19.10
CA SER A 57 -14.36 -15.73 19.61
C SER A 57 -14.97 -14.48 20.26
N GLY A 58 -14.26 -13.35 20.13
CA GLY A 58 -14.68 -12.08 20.72
C GLY A 58 -15.91 -11.50 20.04
N LYS A 59 -16.62 -10.64 20.79
CA LYS A 59 -17.87 -10.04 20.30
C LYS A 59 -17.66 -8.98 19.23
N THR A 60 -16.49 -8.34 19.17
CA THR A 60 -16.17 -7.33 18.17
C THR A 60 -15.66 -8.00 16.91
N ARG A 61 -16.39 -7.87 15.83
CA ARG A 61 -16.09 -8.50 14.53
C ARG A 61 -15.29 -7.57 13.65
N ILE A 62 -14.13 -8.04 13.20
CA ILE A 62 -13.18 -7.30 12.36
C ILE A 62 -13.09 -7.97 11.00
N TYR A 63 -13.36 -7.23 9.93
CA TYR A 63 -13.27 -7.71 8.55
C TYR A 63 -12.09 -7.06 7.84
N LEU A 64 -11.16 -7.89 7.33
CA LEU A 64 -9.98 -7.44 6.63
C LEU A 64 -9.95 -8.07 5.24
N TRP A 65 -9.57 -7.29 4.23
CA TRP A 65 -9.26 -7.84 2.92
C TRP A 65 -8.06 -7.12 2.33
N SER A 66 -7.28 -7.85 1.54
CA SER A 66 -6.15 -7.29 0.81
C SER A 66 -6.06 -7.84 -0.60
N GLN A 67 -5.14 -7.32 -1.37
CA GLN A 67 -4.92 -7.68 -2.77
C GLN A 67 -6.21 -7.73 -3.62
N MET A 68 -7.13 -6.77 -3.42
CA MET A 68 -8.19 -6.54 -4.38
C MET A 68 -7.62 -5.94 -5.68
N HIS A 69 -6.52 -5.20 -5.59
CA HIS A 69 -5.62 -4.95 -6.71
C HIS A 69 -4.49 -5.99 -6.63
N GLY A 70 -4.35 -6.79 -7.70
CA GLY A 70 -3.49 -7.97 -7.64
C GLY A 70 -2.00 -7.67 -7.41
N ASN A 71 -1.52 -6.50 -7.84
CA ASN A 71 -0.14 -6.04 -7.68
C ASN A 71 0.15 -5.35 -6.33
N GLU A 72 -0.80 -5.31 -5.39
CA GLU A 72 -0.68 -4.63 -4.09
C GLU A 72 -0.50 -5.65 -2.96
N SER A 73 0.70 -6.19 -2.82
CA SER A 73 0.98 -7.35 -1.95
C SER A 73 1.60 -7.04 -0.59
N THR A 74 2.03 -5.79 -0.36
CA THR A 74 2.75 -5.43 0.88
C THR A 74 1.88 -5.60 2.11
N THR A 75 0.64 -5.13 2.03
CA THR A 75 -0.34 -5.26 3.12
C THR A 75 -0.79 -6.71 3.34
N THR A 76 -0.82 -7.54 2.29
CA THR A 76 -1.08 -8.99 2.41
C THR A 76 0.00 -9.68 3.24
N LYS A 77 1.28 -9.35 2.99
CA LYS A 77 2.40 -9.88 3.78
C LYS A 77 2.29 -9.47 5.25
N ALA A 78 2.00 -8.19 5.51
CA ALA A 78 1.80 -7.68 6.88
C ALA A 78 0.60 -8.34 7.58
N LEU A 79 -0.46 -8.67 6.83
CA LEU A 79 -1.59 -9.43 7.34
C LEU A 79 -1.18 -10.84 7.80
N PHE A 80 -0.32 -11.54 7.04
CA PHE A 80 0.21 -12.85 7.49
C PHE A 80 1.11 -12.72 8.72
N ASP A 81 1.93 -11.66 8.82
CA ASP A 81 2.71 -11.40 10.04
C ASP A 81 1.79 -11.20 11.25
N PHE A 82 0.70 -10.46 11.08
CA PHE A 82 -0.31 -10.29 12.12
C PHE A 82 -1.03 -11.61 12.47
N ILE A 83 -1.40 -12.42 11.49
CA ILE A 83 -1.99 -13.75 11.69
C ILE A 83 -1.04 -14.65 12.48
N ASN A 84 0.26 -14.59 12.22
CA ASN A 84 1.26 -15.34 13.00
C ASN A 84 1.28 -14.91 14.48
N VAL A 85 1.13 -13.61 14.75
CA VAL A 85 0.96 -13.13 16.15
C VAL A 85 -0.29 -13.73 16.78
N LEU A 86 -1.43 -13.71 16.10
CA LEU A 86 -2.69 -14.25 16.62
C LEU A 86 -2.59 -15.76 16.94
N ASN A 87 -1.78 -16.51 16.20
CA ASN A 87 -1.55 -17.94 16.40
C ASN A 87 -0.38 -18.26 17.36
N SER A 88 0.25 -17.25 17.98
CA SER A 88 1.43 -17.46 18.83
C SER A 88 1.13 -18.06 20.21
N GLY A 89 -0.11 -18.00 20.65
CA GLY A 89 -0.49 -18.42 22.02
C GLY A 89 0.00 -17.46 23.12
N SER A 90 0.55 -16.29 22.76
CA SER A 90 0.98 -15.28 23.73
C SER A 90 -0.22 -14.65 24.45
N ASP A 91 0.01 -14.05 25.63
CA ASP A 91 -1.04 -13.33 26.37
C ASP A 91 -1.68 -12.22 25.53
N PHE A 92 -0.89 -11.53 24.71
CA PHE A 92 -1.40 -10.54 23.78
C PHE A 92 -2.33 -11.17 22.74
N ALA A 93 -1.92 -12.29 22.11
CA ALA A 93 -2.74 -13.00 21.14
C ALA A 93 -4.05 -13.48 21.77
N ASN A 94 -3.99 -14.10 22.95
CA ASN A 94 -5.16 -14.59 23.67
C ASN A 94 -6.14 -13.46 23.96
N LYS A 95 -5.66 -12.33 24.49
CA LYS A 95 -6.49 -11.12 24.71
C LYS A 95 -7.15 -10.64 23.41
N MET A 96 -6.42 -10.63 22.28
CA MET A 96 -6.99 -10.24 20.97
C MET A 96 -8.11 -11.19 20.56
N LEU A 97 -7.89 -12.52 20.67
CA LEU A 97 -8.85 -13.55 20.27
C LEU A 97 -10.10 -13.63 21.18
N GLU A 98 -9.96 -13.24 22.45
CA GLU A 98 -11.09 -13.09 23.38
C GLU A 98 -11.91 -11.81 23.11
N THR A 99 -11.26 -10.75 22.62
CA THR A 99 -11.91 -9.47 22.35
C THR A 99 -12.53 -9.44 20.96
N PHE A 100 -11.84 -10.00 19.97
CA PHE A 100 -12.18 -9.92 18.56
C PHE A 100 -12.46 -11.29 17.94
N THR A 101 -13.33 -11.27 16.93
CA THR A 101 -13.38 -12.28 15.88
C THR A 101 -12.88 -11.63 14.60
N PHE A 102 -11.79 -12.14 14.05
CA PHE A 102 -11.19 -11.68 12.80
C PHE A 102 -11.64 -12.56 11.65
N TYR A 103 -12.09 -11.93 10.57
CA TYR A 103 -12.39 -12.59 9.30
C TYR A 103 -11.57 -11.89 8.21
N SER A 104 -10.71 -12.61 7.54
CA SER A 104 -9.83 -12.05 6.52
C SER A 104 -9.95 -12.74 5.18
N ILE A 105 -9.82 -11.96 4.09
CA ILE A 105 -9.62 -12.45 2.72
C ILE A 105 -8.25 -11.95 2.27
N PRO A 106 -7.18 -12.78 2.36
CA PRO A 106 -5.81 -12.33 2.11
C PRO A 106 -5.54 -11.93 0.66
N ILE A 107 -6.09 -12.66 -0.32
CA ILE A 107 -6.02 -12.32 -1.74
C ILE A 107 -7.42 -12.36 -2.32
N LEU A 108 -8.02 -11.18 -2.54
CA LEU A 108 -9.35 -11.08 -3.13
C LEU A 108 -9.32 -11.30 -4.65
N ASN A 109 -8.24 -10.87 -5.31
CA ASN A 109 -8.06 -10.93 -6.76
C ASN A 109 -6.88 -11.85 -7.14
N PRO A 110 -7.06 -13.17 -7.09
CA PRO A 110 -5.97 -14.11 -7.38
C PRO A 110 -5.53 -14.07 -8.85
N ASP A 111 -6.41 -13.72 -9.78
CA ASP A 111 -6.09 -13.59 -11.20
C ASP A 111 -5.17 -12.39 -11.44
N GLY A 112 -5.53 -11.23 -10.89
CA GLY A 112 -4.70 -10.03 -10.94
C GLY A 112 -3.38 -10.21 -10.20
N ALA A 113 -3.38 -10.93 -9.06
CA ALA A 113 -2.15 -11.25 -8.33
C ALA A 113 -1.17 -12.07 -9.20
N LYS A 114 -1.67 -13.07 -9.91
CA LYS A 114 -0.87 -13.90 -10.82
C LYS A 114 -0.31 -13.12 -12.00
N LEU A 115 -1.07 -12.18 -12.54
CA LEU A 115 -0.66 -11.35 -13.68
C LEU A 115 0.10 -10.08 -13.25
N TYR A 116 0.16 -9.80 -11.95
CA TYR A 116 0.69 -8.57 -11.37
C TYR A 116 -0.02 -7.32 -11.91
N THR A 117 -1.34 -7.37 -11.98
CA THR A 117 -2.19 -6.27 -12.46
C THR A 117 -3.05 -5.69 -11.34
N ARG A 118 -3.42 -4.42 -11.47
CA ARG A 118 -4.40 -3.78 -10.60
C ARG A 118 -5.78 -4.43 -10.76
N GLU A 119 -6.22 -4.58 -11.98
CA GLU A 119 -7.53 -5.07 -12.39
C GLU A 119 -7.63 -6.60 -12.27
N ASN A 120 -8.84 -7.13 -12.26
CA ASN A 120 -9.09 -8.56 -12.36
C ASN A 120 -8.94 -9.07 -13.83
N ALA A 121 -9.20 -10.36 -14.08
CA ALA A 121 -9.07 -10.95 -15.41
C ALA A 121 -10.02 -10.36 -16.47
N ASN A 122 -11.14 -9.75 -16.06
CA ASN A 122 -12.04 -9.01 -16.93
C ASN A 122 -11.60 -7.54 -17.16
N LYS A 123 -10.44 -7.13 -16.68
CA LYS A 123 -9.93 -5.75 -16.73
C LYS A 123 -10.86 -4.75 -16.01
N VAL A 124 -11.44 -5.18 -14.91
CA VAL A 124 -12.26 -4.35 -14.03
C VAL A 124 -11.50 -4.03 -12.75
N ASP A 125 -11.46 -2.76 -12.40
CA ASP A 125 -11.00 -2.32 -11.08
C ASP A 125 -12.07 -2.67 -10.04
N LEU A 126 -11.78 -3.66 -9.18
CA LEU A 126 -12.71 -4.13 -8.15
C LEU A 126 -13.07 -3.03 -7.15
N ASN A 127 -12.20 -2.02 -6.96
CA ASN A 127 -12.49 -0.85 -6.14
C ASN A 127 -13.35 0.22 -6.87
N ARG A 128 -14.00 -0.18 -7.97
CA ARG A 128 -15.01 0.61 -8.71
C ARG A 128 -16.27 -0.20 -8.99
N ASP A 129 -16.36 -1.42 -8.47
CA ASP A 129 -17.48 -2.35 -8.71
C ASP A 129 -18.33 -2.63 -7.45
N SER A 130 -18.19 -1.81 -6.40
CA SER A 130 -18.85 -2.06 -5.11
C SER A 130 -20.37 -1.91 -5.11
N GLN A 131 -20.93 -1.15 -6.06
CA GLN A 131 -22.39 -0.96 -6.20
C GLN A 131 -22.99 -1.94 -7.19
N GLN A 132 -22.40 -2.09 -8.37
CA GLN A 132 -22.96 -2.92 -9.43
C GLN A 132 -22.69 -4.40 -9.23
N LEU A 133 -21.61 -4.74 -8.51
CA LEU A 133 -21.21 -6.12 -8.20
C LEU A 133 -21.20 -7.00 -9.44
N THR A 134 -20.58 -6.50 -10.52
CA THR A 134 -20.53 -7.22 -11.79
C THR A 134 -19.56 -8.39 -11.74
N GLN A 135 -18.49 -8.25 -10.92
CA GLN A 135 -17.41 -9.23 -10.84
C GLN A 135 -17.64 -10.25 -9.73
N PRO A 136 -17.21 -11.52 -9.93
CA PRO A 136 -17.35 -12.56 -8.92
C PRO A 136 -16.62 -12.21 -7.62
N GLU A 137 -15.44 -11.61 -7.69
CA GLU A 137 -14.66 -11.18 -6.53
C GLU A 137 -15.41 -10.12 -5.71
N SER A 138 -16.02 -9.14 -6.36
CA SER A 138 -16.84 -8.10 -5.72
C SER A 138 -18.06 -8.70 -5.00
N LYS A 139 -18.70 -9.69 -5.61
CA LYS A 139 -19.82 -10.43 -5.01
C LYS A 139 -19.37 -11.20 -3.76
N VAL A 140 -18.21 -11.85 -3.81
CA VAL A 140 -17.63 -12.56 -2.68
C VAL A 140 -17.37 -11.61 -1.51
N LEU A 141 -16.72 -10.45 -1.78
CA LEU A 141 -16.42 -9.46 -0.78
C LEU A 141 -17.69 -8.93 -0.10
N ARG A 142 -18.73 -8.61 -0.90
CA ARG A 142 -20.02 -8.11 -0.41
C ARG A 142 -20.77 -9.20 0.38
N ALA A 143 -20.84 -10.41 -0.10
CA ALA A 143 -21.53 -11.52 0.57
C ALA A 143 -20.88 -11.84 1.92
N ALA A 144 -19.54 -11.82 2.00
CA ALA A 144 -18.82 -11.98 3.26
C ALA A 144 -19.12 -10.86 4.25
N PHE A 145 -19.16 -9.61 3.81
CA PHE A 145 -19.54 -8.45 4.64
C PHE A 145 -20.96 -8.62 5.21
N GLU A 146 -21.94 -8.99 4.38
CA GLU A 146 -23.34 -9.12 4.78
C GLU A 146 -23.56 -10.31 5.74
N ALA A 147 -22.84 -11.42 5.52
CA ALA A 147 -22.93 -12.60 6.37
C ALA A 147 -22.22 -12.39 7.72
N PHE A 148 -21.01 -11.83 7.71
CA PHE A 148 -20.18 -11.65 8.90
C PHE A 148 -20.66 -10.47 9.76
N LYS A 149 -21.26 -9.43 9.16
CA LYS A 149 -21.76 -8.21 9.82
C LYS A 149 -20.70 -7.55 10.69
N PRO A 150 -19.60 -7.07 10.11
CA PRO A 150 -18.46 -6.54 10.85
C PRO A 150 -18.82 -5.28 11.65
N HIS A 151 -18.07 -5.05 12.74
CA HIS A 151 -18.10 -3.81 13.49
C HIS A 151 -17.04 -2.82 12.99
N TYR A 152 -15.98 -3.32 12.35
CA TYR A 152 -14.92 -2.55 11.70
C TYR A 152 -14.44 -3.26 10.44
N CYS A 153 -14.07 -2.47 9.44
CA CYS A 153 -13.50 -2.93 8.17
C CYS A 153 -12.10 -2.36 7.96
N TYR A 154 -11.18 -3.19 7.49
CA TYR A 154 -9.81 -2.84 7.15
C TYR A 154 -9.55 -3.15 5.68
N ASN A 155 -9.47 -2.11 4.87
CA ASN A 155 -9.22 -2.16 3.44
C ASN A 155 -7.73 -1.96 3.17
N LEU A 156 -7.04 -3.04 2.82
CA LEU A 156 -5.58 -3.10 2.81
C LEU A 156 -5.04 -2.98 1.39
N HIS A 157 -4.44 -1.83 1.07
CA HIS A 157 -3.90 -1.46 -0.23
C HIS A 157 -2.41 -1.09 -0.19
N ASP A 158 -1.82 -0.99 -1.37
CA ASP A 158 -0.51 -0.40 -1.59
C ASP A 158 -0.63 0.81 -2.52
N GLN A 159 0.11 1.87 -2.25
CA GLN A 159 0.19 3.05 -3.11
C GLN A 159 1.50 3.10 -3.90
N ARG A 160 1.53 3.91 -4.97
CA ARG A 160 2.72 4.15 -5.78
C ARG A 160 3.81 4.90 -5.02
N THR A 161 5.05 4.86 -5.54
CA THR A 161 6.21 5.59 -4.99
C THR A 161 6.10 7.12 -5.10
N ILE A 162 5.17 7.61 -5.92
CA ILE A 162 5.02 9.04 -6.25
C ILE A 162 4.50 9.93 -5.11
N PHE A 163 3.99 9.32 -4.03
CA PHE A 163 3.34 10.07 -2.96
C PHE A 163 4.32 10.51 -1.87
N GLY A 164 4.29 11.82 -1.58
CA GLY A 164 4.89 12.41 -0.39
C GLY A 164 3.85 12.65 0.72
N ALA A 165 4.30 12.69 1.96
CA ALA A 165 3.52 13.16 3.09
C ALA A 165 3.53 14.70 3.09
N GLY A 166 2.56 15.29 2.37
CA GLY A 166 2.59 16.70 2.01
C GLY A 166 3.68 17.03 1.00
N ASP A 167 4.21 18.24 1.06
CA ASP A 167 5.31 18.76 0.27
C ASP A 167 6.62 18.91 1.09
N THR A 168 6.81 18.01 2.03
CA THR A 168 7.92 18.08 3.00
C THR A 168 9.22 17.43 2.53
N GLY A 169 9.23 16.82 1.34
CA GLY A 169 10.35 16.00 0.86
C GLY A 169 10.49 14.65 1.57
N LYS A 170 9.46 14.24 2.31
CA LYS A 170 9.39 12.91 2.95
C LYS A 170 8.38 12.03 2.21
N PRO A 171 8.72 10.79 1.85
CA PRO A 171 7.78 9.88 1.22
C PRO A 171 6.64 9.52 2.18
N ALA A 172 5.45 9.30 1.64
CA ALA A 172 4.35 8.74 2.40
C ALA A 172 4.53 7.22 2.50
N THR A 173 5.28 6.77 3.50
CA THR A 173 5.60 5.34 3.70
C THR A 173 4.37 4.53 4.10
N VAL A 174 3.52 5.09 4.94
CA VAL A 174 2.20 4.55 5.27
C VAL A 174 1.19 5.67 5.12
N SER A 175 0.08 5.39 4.48
CA SER A 175 -1.03 6.35 4.45
C SER A 175 -2.32 5.70 4.90
N PHE A 176 -3.21 6.53 5.43
CA PHE A 176 -4.53 6.12 5.88
C PHE A 176 -5.63 6.98 5.28
N LEU A 177 -6.83 6.43 5.27
CA LEU A 177 -8.04 7.18 5.02
C LEU A 177 -9.18 6.64 5.87
N ALA A 178 -9.95 7.52 6.50
CA ALA A 178 -11.31 7.28 6.92
C ALA A 178 -12.23 7.71 5.76
N PRO A 179 -12.73 6.78 4.92
CA PRO A 179 -13.47 7.12 3.72
C PRO A 179 -14.69 8.00 4.01
N ALA A 180 -15.08 8.83 3.06
CA ALA A 180 -16.33 9.56 3.15
C ALA A 180 -17.53 8.62 3.00
N TYR A 181 -18.67 9.00 3.58
CA TYR A 181 -19.92 8.25 3.41
C TYR A 181 -20.94 9.02 2.56
N ASN A 182 -20.66 10.27 2.21
CA ASN A 182 -21.47 11.12 1.36
C ASN A 182 -20.61 12.16 0.61
N GLU A 183 -21.22 12.84 -0.36
CA GLU A 183 -20.56 13.84 -1.21
C GLU A 183 -20.06 15.05 -0.42
N GLU A 184 -20.76 15.44 0.65
CA GLU A 184 -20.41 16.54 1.55
C GLU A 184 -19.22 16.21 2.44
N ARG A 185 -18.77 14.95 2.45
CA ARG A 185 -17.65 14.43 3.28
C ARG A 185 -17.82 14.70 4.77
N GLU A 186 -19.05 14.67 5.22
CA GLU A 186 -19.38 14.84 6.63
C GLU A 186 -18.73 13.76 7.51
N ILE A 187 -18.58 14.05 8.78
CA ILE A 187 -18.02 13.13 9.76
C ILE A 187 -19.15 12.68 10.70
N ASN A 188 -19.66 11.48 10.48
CA ASN A 188 -20.64 10.81 11.33
C ASN A 188 -19.96 9.93 12.39
N GLU A 189 -20.73 9.22 13.20
CA GLU A 189 -20.21 8.35 14.26
C GLU A 189 -19.31 7.24 13.74
N SER A 190 -19.65 6.58 12.63
CA SER A 190 -18.83 5.49 12.06
C SER A 190 -17.50 6.02 11.53
N ARG A 191 -17.52 7.17 10.84
CA ARG A 191 -16.30 7.82 10.33
C ARG A 191 -15.42 8.32 11.49
N THR A 192 -16.02 8.85 12.57
CA THR A 192 -15.29 9.25 13.79
C THR A 192 -14.53 8.06 14.38
N LYS A 193 -15.15 6.89 14.50
CA LYS A 193 -14.49 5.68 14.99
C LYS A 193 -13.29 5.26 14.13
N ALA A 194 -13.39 5.35 12.81
CA ALA A 194 -12.28 5.10 11.91
C ALA A 194 -11.16 6.15 12.09
N ILE A 195 -11.50 7.42 12.18
CA ILE A 195 -10.58 8.54 12.43
C ILE A 195 -9.81 8.33 13.74
N ASP A 196 -10.49 8.01 14.81
CA ASP A 196 -9.88 7.85 16.13
C ASP A 196 -8.87 6.69 16.14
N LEU A 197 -9.16 5.59 15.44
CA LEU A 197 -8.21 4.49 15.25
C LEU A 197 -7.00 4.90 14.39
N ILE A 198 -7.20 5.65 13.32
CA ILE A 198 -6.10 6.17 12.50
C ILE A 198 -5.17 7.05 13.34
N VAL A 199 -5.73 7.90 14.19
CA VAL A 199 -4.93 8.75 15.08
C VAL A 199 -4.08 7.92 16.03
N ALA A 200 -4.64 6.87 16.64
CA ALA A 200 -3.88 5.98 17.53
C ALA A 200 -2.71 5.29 16.79
N MET A 201 -2.95 4.81 15.55
CA MET A 201 -1.91 4.21 14.72
C MET A 201 -0.85 5.24 14.30
N ASN A 202 -1.27 6.43 13.89
CA ASN A 202 -0.37 7.51 13.50
C ASN A 202 0.53 7.95 14.68
N ASP A 203 -0.02 8.14 15.87
CA ASP A 203 0.74 8.58 17.04
C ASP A 203 1.91 7.62 17.38
N VAL A 204 1.74 6.34 17.13
CA VAL A 204 2.83 5.34 17.26
C VAL A 204 3.77 5.37 16.05
N LEU A 205 3.26 5.39 14.83
CA LEU A 205 4.11 5.40 13.63
C LEU A 205 5.02 6.63 13.56
N GLN A 206 4.57 7.79 14.08
CA GLN A 206 5.39 9.01 14.15
C GLN A 206 6.65 8.84 15.03
N GLN A 207 6.70 7.85 15.91
CA GLN A 207 7.89 7.54 16.71
C GLN A 207 8.96 6.77 15.89
N TYR A 208 8.57 6.08 14.82
CA TYR A 208 9.45 5.26 13.97
C TYR A 208 9.75 5.91 12.62
N ILE A 209 8.75 6.54 12.02
CA ILE A 209 8.82 7.19 10.69
C ILE A 209 8.26 8.63 10.75
N PRO A 210 8.91 9.51 11.53
CA PRO A 210 8.40 10.87 11.76
C PRO A 210 8.23 11.65 10.46
N GLY A 211 7.00 12.10 10.21
CA GLY A 211 6.62 12.86 9.02
C GLY A 211 6.47 12.03 7.74
N GLN A 212 6.46 10.69 7.81
CA GLN A 212 6.27 9.80 6.66
C GLN A 212 4.90 9.09 6.68
N VAL A 213 4.00 9.53 7.54
CA VAL A 213 2.60 9.07 7.52
C VAL A 213 1.76 10.08 6.75
N GLY A 214 1.01 9.59 5.78
CA GLY A 214 0.15 10.40 4.94
C GLY A 214 -1.34 10.16 5.19
N ARG A 215 -2.16 11.11 4.74
CA ARG A 215 -3.61 11.00 4.68
C ARG A 215 -4.05 11.05 3.23
N PHE A 216 -4.74 10.01 2.76
CA PHE A 216 -5.23 9.95 1.38
C PHE A 216 -6.41 10.92 1.18
N ASP A 217 -6.71 11.26 -0.08
CA ASP A 217 -7.85 12.12 -0.43
C ASP A 217 -9.18 11.42 -0.09
N ASP A 218 -10.11 12.15 0.51
CA ASP A 218 -11.42 11.64 0.93
C ASP A 218 -12.56 12.05 -0.04
N SER A 219 -12.26 12.31 -1.29
CA SER A 219 -13.25 12.55 -2.33
C SER A 219 -14.18 11.34 -2.44
N PHE A 220 -15.48 11.58 -2.21
CA PHE A 220 -16.47 10.53 -2.15
C PHE A 220 -16.70 9.86 -3.51
N ASN A 221 -16.69 8.54 -3.51
CA ASN A 221 -17.07 7.73 -4.66
C ASN A 221 -17.75 6.44 -4.19
N ILE A 222 -19.06 6.40 -4.26
CA ILE A 222 -19.86 5.26 -3.78
C ILE A 222 -19.47 3.92 -4.45
N ASN A 223 -18.81 3.94 -5.62
CA ASN A 223 -18.30 2.75 -6.27
C ASN A 223 -16.97 2.23 -5.65
N CYS A 224 -16.34 3.01 -4.78
CA CYS A 224 -15.21 2.54 -3.97
C CYS A 224 -15.73 1.73 -2.78
N ILE A 225 -15.09 0.60 -2.51
CA ILE A 225 -15.57 -0.31 -1.46
C ILE A 225 -15.48 0.31 -0.06
N GLY A 226 -14.45 1.13 0.21
CA GLY A 226 -14.30 1.84 1.47
C GLY A 226 -15.44 2.82 1.74
N ASP A 227 -15.78 3.64 0.74
CA ASP A 227 -16.90 4.59 0.79
C ASP A 227 -18.23 3.87 0.92
N THR A 228 -18.42 2.75 0.19
CA THR A 228 -19.62 1.93 0.30
C THR A 228 -19.81 1.39 1.73
N PHE A 229 -18.79 0.79 2.34
CA PHE A 229 -18.94 0.22 3.68
C PHE A 229 -19.08 1.32 4.74
N GLN A 230 -18.42 2.45 4.54
CA GLN A 230 -18.62 3.63 5.38
C GLN A 230 -20.05 4.18 5.23
N TYR A 231 -20.61 4.25 4.02
CA TYR A 231 -22.00 4.61 3.75
C TYR A 231 -22.99 3.64 4.42
N LEU A 232 -22.67 2.34 4.45
CA LEU A 232 -23.47 1.33 5.16
C LEU A 232 -23.32 1.39 6.69
N GLY A 233 -22.62 2.39 7.22
CA GLY A 233 -22.50 2.69 8.65
C GLY A 233 -21.43 1.87 9.38
N VAL A 234 -20.55 1.18 8.69
CA VAL A 234 -19.46 0.42 9.31
C VAL A 234 -18.16 1.22 9.23
N PRO A 235 -17.52 1.52 10.37
CA PRO A 235 -16.20 2.16 10.41
C PRO A 235 -15.21 1.42 9.53
N THR A 236 -14.71 2.10 8.49
CA THR A 236 -13.78 1.52 7.50
C THR A 236 -12.50 2.31 7.48
N ILE A 237 -11.36 1.62 7.55
CA ILE A 237 -10.03 2.21 7.50
C ILE A 237 -9.34 1.70 6.23
N LEU A 238 -8.95 2.62 5.35
CA LEU A 238 -8.05 2.32 4.24
C LEU A 238 -6.61 2.41 4.74
N PHE A 239 -5.83 1.40 4.40
CA PHE A 239 -4.37 1.37 4.54
C PHE A 239 -3.75 1.43 3.15
N GLU A 240 -2.71 2.24 3.01
CA GLU A 240 -1.93 2.36 1.79
C GLU A 240 -0.44 2.17 2.13
N ALA A 241 0.11 1.01 1.79
CA ALA A 241 1.54 0.77 1.92
C ALA A 241 2.29 1.50 0.80
N GLY A 242 3.09 2.49 1.18
CA GLY A 242 3.83 3.36 0.26
C GLY A 242 5.30 2.99 0.16
N HIS A 243 6.12 4.00 -0.13
CA HIS A 243 7.56 3.83 -0.29
C HIS A 243 8.31 4.23 0.98
N TYR A 244 9.28 3.42 1.39
CA TYR A 244 10.31 3.79 2.35
C TYR A 244 11.64 3.96 1.60
N PRO A 245 12.51 4.91 1.96
CA PRO A 245 13.77 5.15 1.25
C PRO A 245 14.60 3.87 1.05
N ASN A 246 15.00 3.60 -0.19
CA ASN A 246 15.77 2.42 -0.61
C ASN A 246 15.06 1.06 -0.42
N ASP A 247 13.73 1.03 -0.26
CA ASP A 247 12.94 -0.18 -0.01
C ASP A 247 11.93 -0.45 -1.15
N TYR A 248 12.40 -0.76 -2.35
CA TYR A 248 11.53 -1.09 -3.49
C TYR A 248 10.82 -2.45 -3.33
N GLU A 249 11.38 -3.37 -2.55
CA GLU A 249 10.74 -4.63 -2.18
C GLU A 249 9.69 -4.47 -1.07
N ARG A 250 9.62 -3.28 -0.46
CA ARG A 250 8.65 -2.87 0.57
C ARG A 250 8.64 -3.73 1.83
N GLU A 251 9.78 -4.30 2.19
CA GLU A 251 9.90 -5.09 3.42
C GLU A 251 9.93 -4.21 4.68
N VAL A 252 10.48 -3.00 4.59
CA VAL A 252 10.44 -2.00 5.66
C VAL A 252 9.03 -1.41 5.79
N THR A 253 8.38 -1.10 4.67
CA THR A 253 6.98 -0.64 4.67
C THR A 253 6.05 -1.70 5.27
N ARG A 254 6.21 -3.00 4.91
CA ARG A 254 5.50 -4.14 5.51
C ARG A 254 5.55 -4.12 7.04
N LYS A 255 6.75 -3.85 7.61
CA LYS A 255 6.93 -3.74 9.05
C LYS A 255 6.07 -2.63 9.66
N TYR A 256 5.99 -1.47 9.02
CA TYR A 256 5.21 -0.36 9.55
C TYR A 256 3.69 -0.56 9.38
N ILE A 257 3.24 -1.26 8.34
CA ILE A 257 1.85 -1.71 8.24
C ILE A 257 1.53 -2.70 9.38
N PHE A 258 2.42 -3.65 9.66
CA PHE A 258 2.27 -4.55 10.80
C PHE A 258 2.20 -3.78 12.13
N PHE A 259 3.07 -2.77 12.35
CA PHE A 259 3.01 -1.94 13.55
C PHE A 259 1.66 -1.22 13.69
N ALA A 260 1.14 -0.69 12.58
CA ALA A 260 -0.17 -0.05 12.56
C ALA A 260 -1.29 -1.04 12.95
N LEU A 261 -1.31 -2.25 12.38
CA LEU A 261 -2.31 -3.27 12.70
C LEU A 261 -2.26 -3.63 14.19
N ILE A 262 -1.08 -3.96 14.73
CA ILE A 262 -0.90 -4.30 16.15
C ILE A 262 -1.35 -3.16 17.06
N THR A 263 -0.96 -1.94 16.71
CA THR A 263 -1.27 -0.75 17.52
C THR A 263 -2.77 -0.43 17.49
N GLY A 264 -3.38 -0.46 16.31
CA GLY A 264 -4.81 -0.19 16.16
C GLY A 264 -5.66 -1.20 16.94
N PHE A 265 -5.36 -2.50 16.86
CA PHE A 265 -6.09 -3.52 17.61
C PHE A 265 -5.81 -3.45 19.11
N LYS A 266 -4.57 -3.14 19.52
CA LYS A 266 -4.26 -2.92 20.93
C LYS A 266 -5.09 -1.76 21.50
N ALA A 267 -5.08 -0.59 20.83
CA ALA A 267 -5.85 0.58 21.25
C ALA A 267 -7.35 0.26 21.36
N LEU A 268 -7.89 -0.44 20.35
CA LEU A 268 -9.30 -0.84 20.36
C LEU A 268 -9.63 -1.83 21.50
N SER A 269 -8.73 -2.77 21.81
CA SER A 269 -8.94 -3.77 22.88
C SER A 269 -8.86 -3.17 24.29
N GLU A 270 -8.11 -2.09 24.45
CA GLU A 270 -7.87 -1.43 25.74
C GLU A 270 -8.80 -0.24 25.97
N ASN A 271 -9.66 0.09 25.00
CA ASN A 271 -10.44 1.33 24.95
C ASN A 271 -9.56 2.59 25.13
N ASP A 272 -8.30 2.48 24.71
CA ASP A 272 -7.30 3.57 24.72
C ASP A 272 -7.29 4.30 23.38
N ILE A 273 -8.49 4.66 22.92
CA ILE A 273 -8.69 5.40 21.69
C ILE A 273 -8.93 6.86 22.04
N VAL A 274 -8.18 7.75 21.37
CA VAL A 274 -8.38 9.19 21.50
C VAL A 274 -9.78 9.56 21.00
N VAL A 275 -10.68 9.88 21.90
CA VAL A 275 -12.04 10.31 21.54
C VAL A 275 -11.98 11.70 20.91
N ASN A 276 -12.68 11.88 19.77
CA ASN A 276 -12.70 13.13 19.00
C ASN A 276 -11.33 13.52 18.39
N GLY A 277 -10.62 12.56 17.82
CA GLY A 277 -9.33 12.74 17.16
C GLY A 277 -9.35 13.52 15.83
N ILE A 278 -10.49 14.13 15.45
CA ILE A 278 -10.70 14.78 14.14
C ILE A 278 -9.58 15.80 13.83
N ASN A 279 -9.25 16.68 14.75
CA ASN A 279 -8.21 17.69 14.52
C ASN A 279 -6.83 17.04 14.35
N LYS A 280 -6.52 16.01 15.11
CA LYS A 280 -5.25 15.25 14.95
C LYS A 280 -5.21 14.54 13.60
N TYR A 281 -6.31 13.94 13.17
CA TYR A 281 -6.43 13.31 11.86
C TYR A 281 -6.25 14.30 10.71
N LEU A 282 -6.88 15.46 10.78
CA LEU A 282 -6.75 16.51 9.76
C LEU A 282 -5.33 17.12 9.71
N ASN A 283 -4.58 17.03 10.82
CA ASN A 283 -3.17 17.45 10.88
C ASN A 283 -2.20 16.40 10.30
N ILE A 284 -2.64 15.17 10.01
CA ILE A 284 -1.84 14.22 9.23
C ILE A 284 -1.68 14.81 7.82
N SER A 285 -0.44 14.92 7.35
CA SER A 285 -0.14 15.50 6.05
C SER A 285 -0.90 14.80 4.93
N GLN A 286 -1.60 15.56 4.09
CA GLN A 286 -2.28 14.98 2.94
C GLN A 286 -1.27 14.50 1.91
N ASN A 287 -1.52 13.32 1.32
CA ASN A 287 -0.69 12.79 0.24
C ASN A 287 -0.65 13.76 -0.94
N LYS A 288 0.55 13.99 -1.45
CA LYS A 288 0.79 14.78 -2.67
C LYS A 288 1.63 13.99 -3.65
N VAL A 289 1.34 14.16 -4.95
CA VAL A 289 2.17 13.61 -6.02
C VAL A 289 3.35 14.55 -6.22
N VAL A 290 4.45 14.29 -5.52
CA VAL A 290 5.65 15.16 -5.50
C VAL A 290 6.96 14.37 -5.64
N PHE A 291 6.90 13.04 -5.82
CA PHE A 291 8.09 12.21 -5.94
C PHE A 291 8.23 11.57 -7.32
N TYR A 292 9.48 11.48 -7.74
CA TYR A 292 9.96 10.57 -8.77
C TYR A 292 10.93 9.56 -8.16
N ASP A 293 11.12 8.42 -8.81
CA ASP A 293 12.14 7.46 -8.33
C ASP A 293 13.55 8.05 -8.50
N PHE A 294 13.77 8.83 -9.57
CA PHE A 294 15.04 9.46 -9.89
C PHE A 294 14.84 10.92 -10.26
N MET A 295 15.71 11.78 -9.76
CA MET A 295 15.80 13.19 -10.09
C MET A 295 17.25 13.56 -10.45
N TYR A 296 17.44 14.10 -11.64
CA TYR A 296 18.73 14.59 -12.11
C TYR A 296 18.67 16.09 -12.30
N LYS A 297 19.51 16.80 -11.56
CA LYS A 297 19.50 18.28 -11.47
C LYS A 297 20.69 18.88 -12.19
N ASN A 298 20.54 20.09 -12.70
CA ASN A 298 21.61 20.88 -13.32
C ASN A 298 22.33 20.14 -14.47
N ILE A 299 21.56 19.48 -15.34
CA ILE A 299 22.03 18.77 -16.50
C ILE A 299 22.20 19.77 -17.65
N LYS A 300 23.38 19.75 -18.30
CA LYS A 300 23.57 20.49 -19.55
C LYS A 300 23.12 19.63 -20.72
N ILE A 301 22.24 20.21 -21.53
CA ILE A 301 21.75 19.63 -22.80
C ILE A 301 22.09 20.58 -23.95
N ASN A 302 22.19 20.05 -25.16
CA ASN A 302 22.35 20.84 -26.36
C ASN A 302 21.14 20.68 -27.27
N TYR A 303 20.37 21.75 -27.41
CA TYR A 303 19.21 21.81 -28.28
C TYR A 303 19.51 22.72 -29.46
N ASP A 304 19.62 22.15 -30.68
CA ASP A 304 19.91 22.85 -31.93
C ASP A 304 21.09 23.83 -31.85
N GLY A 305 22.16 23.44 -31.16
CA GLY A 305 23.37 24.27 -30.98
C GLY A 305 23.30 25.25 -29.80
N ILE A 306 22.19 25.30 -29.07
CA ILE A 306 22.01 26.12 -27.86
C ILE A 306 22.21 25.22 -26.64
N GLU A 307 23.17 25.56 -25.78
CA GLU A 307 23.36 24.89 -24.48
C GLU A 307 22.37 25.44 -23.45
N ILE A 308 21.67 24.51 -22.78
CA ILE A 308 20.68 24.82 -21.73
C ILE A 308 20.98 23.96 -20.51
N ILE A 309 20.85 24.53 -19.32
CA ILE A 309 20.83 23.77 -18.06
C ILE A 309 19.36 23.46 -17.73
N THR A 310 19.07 22.20 -17.48
CA THR A 310 17.72 21.72 -17.17
C THR A 310 17.77 20.58 -16.13
N ASN A 311 16.59 20.11 -15.70
CA ASN A 311 16.44 18.93 -14.88
C ASN A 311 15.65 17.88 -15.67
N PHE A 312 15.76 16.61 -15.26
CA PHE A 312 14.82 15.60 -15.68
C PHE A 312 14.59 14.57 -14.59
N ALA A 313 13.46 13.88 -14.66
CA ALA A 313 13.07 12.86 -13.74
C ALA A 313 12.80 11.54 -14.45
N ALA A 314 13.02 10.43 -13.75
CA ALA A 314 12.66 9.11 -14.23
C ALA A 314 11.86 8.35 -13.15
N GLN A 315 11.01 7.45 -13.64
CA GLN A 315 10.14 6.62 -12.82
C GLN A 315 10.34 5.15 -13.18
N TYR A 316 10.35 4.28 -12.18
CA TYR A 316 10.32 2.85 -12.42
C TYR A 316 8.97 2.40 -12.99
N LYS A 317 9.04 1.59 -14.03
CA LYS A 317 7.97 0.73 -14.49
C LYS A 317 8.20 -0.65 -13.89
N GLU A 318 7.22 -1.16 -13.18
CA GLU A 318 7.21 -2.50 -12.62
C GLU A 318 6.64 -3.48 -13.64
N GLU A 319 7.39 -4.51 -13.99
CA GLU A 319 6.97 -5.53 -14.97
C GLU A 319 7.24 -6.93 -14.43
N LEU A 320 6.26 -7.81 -14.59
CA LEU A 320 6.43 -9.23 -14.27
C LEU A 320 7.20 -9.93 -15.40
N ILE A 321 8.42 -10.35 -15.13
CA ILE A 321 9.28 -11.09 -16.07
C ILE A 321 9.76 -12.37 -15.37
N GLU A 322 9.47 -13.53 -15.92
CA GLU A 322 9.90 -14.83 -15.39
C GLU A 322 9.59 -15.01 -13.88
N ASN A 323 8.37 -14.65 -13.48
CA ASN A 323 7.89 -14.70 -12.09
C ASN A 323 8.68 -13.79 -11.11
N LYS A 324 9.30 -12.73 -11.60
CA LYS A 324 9.96 -11.70 -10.80
C LYS A 324 9.50 -10.32 -11.23
N ILE A 325 9.43 -9.41 -10.29
CA ILE A 325 9.16 -8.01 -10.61
C ILE A 325 10.48 -7.34 -10.98
N CYS A 326 10.55 -6.86 -12.21
CA CYS A 326 11.66 -6.09 -12.74
C CYS A 326 11.29 -4.61 -12.72
N PHE A 327 12.21 -3.79 -12.21
CA PHE A 327 12.07 -2.35 -12.17
C PHE A 327 12.92 -1.74 -13.30
N THR A 328 12.25 -1.17 -14.31
CA THR A 328 12.92 -0.49 -15.42
C THR A 328 12.65 1.00 -15.37
N ALA A 329 13.71 1.80 -15.22
CA ALA A 329 13.60 3.26 -15.13
C ALA A 329 13.38 3.89 -16.51
N TYR A 330 12.34 4.71 -16.64
CA TYR A 330 12.05 5.49 -17.83
C TYR A 330 12.02 6.98 -17.48
N ILE A 331 12.58 7.80 -18.37
CA ILE A 331 12.46 9.26 -18.26
C ILE A 331 11.00 9.63 -18.44
N THR A 332 10.45 10.37 -17.47
CA THR A 332 9.02 10.73 -17.42
C THR A 332 8.78 12.22 -17.57
N GLU A 333 9.74 13.05 -17.16
CA GLU A 333 9.60 14.50 -17.19
C GLU A 333 10.95 15.17 -17.46
N VAL A 334 10.95 16.28 -18.20
CA VAL A 334 12.13 17.11 -18.49
C VAL A 334 11.73 18.58 -18.35
N GLY A 335 12.48 19.37 -17.59
CA GLY A 335 12.21 20.80 -17.41
C GLY A 335 12.39 21.27 -15.97
N GLU A 336 11.56 22.25 -15.57
CA GLU A 336 11.57 22.80 -14.21
C GLU A 336 10.86 21.84 -13.26
N LEU A 337 11.62 21.27 -12.28
CA LEU A 337 11.16 20.28 -11.33
C LEU A 337 11.41 20.73 -9.87
N GLU A 338 11.40 22.01 -9.62
CA GLU A 338 11.78 22.61 -8.32
C GLU A 338 10.88 22.17 -7.16
N ASN A 339 9.62 21.81 -7.44
CA ASN A 339 8.64 21.39 -6.42
C ASN A 339 8.54 19.87 -6.27
N TYR A 340 9.46 19.14 -6.89
CA TYR A 340 9.50 17.67 -6.85
C TYR A 340 10.78 17.16 -6.19
N TYR A 341 10.71 15.95 -5.69
CA TYR A 341 11.79 15.24 -5.02
C TYR A 341 12.10 13.93 -5.75
N GLY A 342 13.35 13.49 -5.67
CA GLY A 342 13.74 12.16 -6.10
C GLY A 342 13.94 11.24 -4.89
N HIS A 343 13.53 9.98 -5.00
CA HIS A 343 13.99 8.97 -4.04
C HIS A 343 15.51 8.77 -4.16
N PHE A 344 16.01 8.92 -5.38
CA PHE A 344 17.42 9.12 -5.69
C PHE A 344 17.59 10.47 -6.39
N GLU A 345 18.50 11.31 -5.88
CA GLU A 345 18.81 12.61 -6.49
C GLU A 345 20.28 12.68 -6.89
N TYR A 346 20.54 13.23 -8.07
CA TYR A 346 21.90 13.46 -8.57
C TYR A 346 22.02 14.88 -9.13
N ASP A 347 22.94 15.66 -8.59
CA ASP A 347 23.30 16.97 -9.14
C ASP A 347 24.46 16.83 -10.13
N ALA A 348 24.20 17.05 -11.40
CA ALA A 348 25.17 16.93 -12.48
C ALA A 348 26.15 18.13 -12.55
N LYS A 349 25.86 19.23 -11.84
CA LYS A 349 26.73 20.44 -11.78
C LYS A 349 27.11 20.97 -13.17
N GLY A 350 26.21 20.90 -14.13
CA GLY A 350 26.42 21.34 -15.50
C GLY A 350 27.12 20.33 -16.40
N ALA A 351 27.27 19.06 -15.98
CA ALA A 351 27.78 17.99 -16.83
C ALA A 351 26.84 17.75 -18.02
N THR A 352 27.40 17.44 -19.17
CA THR A 352 26.68 17.31 -20.44
C THR A 352 26.04 15.94 -20.57
N TYR A 353 24.73 15.91 -20.83
CA TYR A 353 23.97 14.70 -21.12
C TYR A 353 24.28 14.16 -22.50
N THR A 354 24.45 12.84 -22.59
CA THR A 354 24.44 12.09 -23.85
C THR A 354 23.86 10.71 -23.62
N ASP A 355 23.15 10.20 -24.62
CA ASP A 355 22.77 8.79 -24.70
C ASP A 355 23.21 8.20 -26.06
N ASP A 356 22.80 6.98 -26.35
CA ASP A 356 23.17 6.30 -27.63
C ASP A 356 22.49 6.95 -28.84
N PHE A 357 21.54 7.84 -28.69
CA PHE A 357 20.70 8.42 -29.74
C PHE A 357 20.80 9.94 -29.84
N SER A 358 21.00 10.60 -28.70
CA SER A 358 20.93 12.08 -28.65
C SER A 358 21.70 12.67 -27.47
N ASN A 359 21.75 13.99 -27.42
CA ASN A 359 22.27 14.79 -26.30
C ASN A 359 21.16 15.52 -25.53
N ILE A 360 19.92 15.02 -25.65
CA ILE A 360 18.73 15.55 -24.97
C ILE A 360 17.92 14.39 -24.40
N PRO A 361 17.61 14.39 -23.09
CA PRO A 361 16.74 13.39 -22.49
C PRO A 361 15.32 13.46 -23.08
N LYS A 362 14.72 12.31 -23.42
CA LYS A 362 13.36 12.24 -23.97
C LYS A 362 12.47 11.40 -23.10
N THR A 363 11.25 11.86 -22.90
CA THR A 363 10.21 11.11 -22.16
C THR A 363 9.94 9.76 -22.83
N SER A 364 9.62 8.75 -22.01
CA SER A 364 9.41 7.35 -22.41
C SER A 364 10.68 6.60 -22.86
N GLN A 365 11.84 7.22 -22.80
CA GLN A 365 13.14 6.57 -23.03
C GLN A 365 13.63 5.94 -21.73
N LYS A 366 14.37 4.82 -21.83
CA LYS A 366 15.04 4.26 -20.65
C LYS A 366 16.04 5.25 -20.07
N ALA A 367 16.16 5.25 -18.76
CA ALA A 367 17.13 6.10 -18.05
C ALA A 367 18.56 5.49 -18.09
N ASP A 368 19.04 5.21 -19.31
CA ASP A 368 20.38 4.77 -19.63
C ASP A 368 21.08 5.91 -20.38
N PHE A 369 22.10 6.53 -19.76
CA PHE A 369 22.74 7.72 -20.32
C PHE A 369 24.14 7.92 -19.74
N TYR A 370 24.84 8.93 -20.25
CA TYR A 370 26.16 9.36 -19.78
C TYR A 370 26.13 10.85 -19.41
N LEU A 371 26.93 11.22 -18.41
CA LEU A 371 27.32 12.60 -18.14
C LEU A 371 28.80 12.78 -18.48
N ASP A 372 29.12 13.86 -19.25
CA ASP A 372 30.46 14.14 -19.79
C ASP A 372 31.13 12.93 -20.48
N LYS A 373 30.34 11.99 -20.99
CA LYS A 373 30.76 10.73 -21.63
C LYS A 373 31.55 9.76 -20.76
N ASN A 374 31.77 10.06 -19.47
CA ASN A 374 32.57 9.26 -18.56
C ASN A 374 31.81 8.72 -17.35
N ILE A 375 30.73 9.37 -16.92
CA ILE A 375 29.87 8.89 -15.85
C ILE A 375 28.68 8.20 -16.48
N LYS A 376 28.64 6.87 -16.38
CA LYS A 376 27.57 6.06 -16.97
C LYS A 376 26.44 5.83 -15.96
N PHE A 377 25.20 6.04 -16.41
CA PHE A 377 24.00 5.63 -15.71
C PHE A 377 23.34 4.46 -16.45
N VAL A 378 22.88 3.47 -15.72
CA VAL A 378 22.14 2.33 -16.24
C VAL A 378 20.94 2.11 -15.34
N ASN A 379 19.77 2.05 -15.94
CA ASN A 379 18.50 1.90 -15.20
C ASN A 379 18.36 2.96 -14.10
N GLY A 380 18.77 4.20 -14.38
CA GLY A 380 18.69 5.33 -13.47
C GLY A 380 19.82 5.45 -12.44
N LEU A 381 20.66 4.44 -12.26
CA LEU A 381 21.72 4.43 -11.25
C LEU A 381 23.11 4.52 -11.87
N ILE A 382 24.05 5.11 -11.12
CA ILE A 382 25.46 5.17 -11.54
C ILE A 382 26.00 3.74 -11.65
N LYS A 383 26.55 3.43 -12.80
CA LYS A 383 27.27 2.18 -12.99
C LYS A 383 28.73 2.38 -12.58
N SER A 384 29.11 1.77 -11.46
CA SER A 384 30.49 1.65 -11.01
C SER A 384 31.34 0.76 -11.94
#